data_82a9712e23320f95ff956e4c9d168679
#
_entry.id   82a9712e23320f95ff956e4c9d168679
#
_cell.length_a   1.000
_cell.length_b   1.000
_cell.length_c   1.000
_cell.angle_alpha   90.00
_cell.angle_beta   90.00
_cell.angle_gamma   90.00
#
_symmetry.space_group_name_H-M   'P 1'
#
loop_
_entity.id
_entity.type
_entity.pdbx_description
1 polymer ?
#
loop_
_entity_poly.entity_id
_entity_poly.type
_entity_poly.pdbx_seq_one_letter_code
_entity_poly.pdbx_strand_id
1 'polypeptide(L)'
;QSKYEDALKSLTQAVQADSKNYMAHYYYSYMLHTVGGKLTSVSEDSRYDLMAQHLKKTIELAPSYLNAYDLLGYVALRRQQELVEAQDLVKKALASAPARSDLRLRLGELMMANKQHTAAQAILKPLSTAQETTIRDHARMLLDSIDRYIDNEQALKEYEARLKEYEARREELTRQAEREAADLVDDKPLNDAPPVLTRSTTPVADKGNTVETAKPTINRPPGPTVEGLLYSSDCRNGLTLRLRVGNGNVELHSDDPSKIEFISFTNAVSDSFACGILKSPMPVLVVYRRGSDPRYLGIPVRVEFTDKK
;
A
#
# COMPACT_ATOMS: atom_id res chain seq x y z
N GLN A 1 25.32 -14.53 -30.22
CA GLN A 1 25.56 -13.28 -29.49
C GLN A 1 26.15 -12.21 -30.42
N SER A 2 27.21 -12.55 -31.20
CA SER A 2 27.86 -11.63 -32.13
C SER A 2 26.90 -10.97 -33.15
N LYS A 3 25.91 -11.71 -33.70
CA LYS A 3 24.95 -11.18 -34.67
C LYS A 3 24.08 -10.03 -34.11
N TYR A 4 23.70 -10.11 -32.84
CA TYR A 4 22.91 -9.05 -32.18
C TYR A 4 23.78 -7.83 -31.86
N GLU A 5 25.06 -8.02 -31.53
CA GLU A 5 26.03 -6.96 -31.30
C GLU A 5 26.29 -6.19 -32.60
N ASP A 6 26.54 -6.91 -33.70
CA ASP A 6 26.74 -6.30 -35.02
C ASP A 6 25.50 -5.54 -35.53
N ALA A 7 24.31 -6.12 -35.31
CA ALA A 7 23.05 -5.46 -35.64
C ALA A 7 22.85 -4.18 -34.83
N LEU A 8 23.05 -4.22 -33.51
CA LEU A 8 22.92 -3.05 -32.65
C LEU A 8 23.92 -1.96 -33.02
N LYS A 9 25.18 -2.33 -33.32
CA LYS A 9 26.20 -1.40 -33.79
C LYS A 9 25.80 -0.69 -35.10
N SER A 10 25.32 -1.45 -36.08
CA SER A 10 24.87 -0.90 -37.36
C SER A 10 23.66 0.02 -37.20
N LEU A 11 22.69 -0.37 -36.37
CA LEU A 11 21.51 0.46 -36.07
C LEU A 11 21.92 1.73 -35.30
N THR A 12 22.84 1.64 -34.35
CA THR A 12 23.39 2.80 -33.64
C THR A 12 24.00 3.81 -34.62
N GLN A 13 24.83 3.36 -35.56
CA GLN A 13 25.40 4.22 -36.60
C GLN A 13 24.31 4.87 -37.46
N ALA A 14 23.29 4.11 -37.86
CA ALA A 14 22.19 4.63 -38.68
C ALA A 14 21.40 5.73 -37.94
N VAL A 15 21.05 5.54 -36.65
CA VAL A 15 20.29 6.52 -35.89
C VAL A 15 21.12 7.76 -35.54
N GLN A 16 22.44 7.60 -35.29
CA GLN A 16 23.35 8.72 -35.07
C GLN A 16 23.53 9.58 -36.33
N ALA A 17 23.42 8.99 -37.51
CA ALA A 17 23.44 9.71 -38.80
C ALA A 17 22.08 10.33 -39.16
N ASP A 18 21.14 10.46 -38.24
CA ASP A 18 19.77 10.97 -38.43
C ASP A 18 19.06 10.30 -39.64
N SER A 19 19.09 8.98 -39.68
CA SER A 19 18.43 8.21 -40.76
C SER A 19 16.98 8.64 -40.94
N LYS A 20 16.54 8.79 -42.19
CA LYS A 20 15.12 9.00 -42.51
C LYS A 20 14.37 7.69 -42.69
N ASN A 21 15.05 6.57 -42.52
CA ASN A 21 14.41 5.24 -42.53
C ASN A 21 13.79 4.94 -41.14
N TYR A 22 12.47 4.97 -41.06
CA TYR A 22 11.74 4.69 -39.84
C TYR A 22 12.08 3.30 -39.24
N MET A 23 12.43 2.32 -40.08
CA MET A 23 12.81 0.98 -39.61
C MET A 23 14.12 1.01 -38.82
N ALA A 24 15.07 1.89 -39.15
CA ALA A 24 16.30 2.00 -38.37
C ALA A 24 15.99 2.43 -36.94
N HIS A 25 15.14 3.41 -36.73
CA HIS A 25 14.70 3.88 -35.44
C HIS A 25 13.88 2.84 -34.67
N TYR A 26 12.94 2.17 -35.36
CA TYR A 26 12.14 1.10 -34.72
C TYR A 26 13.02 -0.06 -34.27
N TYR A 27 13.83 -0.62 -35.18
CA TYR A 27 14.66 -1.78 -34.82
C TYR A 27 15.77 -1.45 -33.83
N TYR A 28 16.27 -0.21 -33.80
CA TYR A 28 17.15 0.22 -32.73
C TYR A 28 16.45 0.13 -31.36
N SER A 29 15.26 0.69 -31.24
CA SER A 29 14.45 0.61 -30.02
C SER A 29 14.09 -0.84 -29.65
N TYR A 30 13.71 -1.64 -30.65
CA TYR A 30 13.41 -3.06 -30.46
C TYR A 30 14.64 -3.85 -29.97
N MET A 31 15.82 -3.57 -30.47
CA MET A 31 17.08 -4.19 -30.02
C MET A 31 17.42 -3.75 -28.59
N LEU A 32 17.23 -2.47 -28.25
CA LEU A 32 17.40 -1.99 -26.88
C LEU A 32 16.42 -2.69 -25.92
N HIS A 33 15.20 -2.99 -26.35
CA HIS A 33 14.23 -3.74 -25.58
C HIS A 33 14.66 -5.18 -25.35
N THR A 34 15.05 -5.89 -26.41
CA THR A 34 15.28 -7.34 -26.37
C THR A 34 16.63 -7.74 -25.79
N VAL A 35 17.68 -7.04 -26.13
CA VAL A 35 19.06 -7.40 -25.76
C VAL A 35 19.86 -6.27 -25.09
N GLY A 36 19.33 -5.05 -25.05
CA GLY A 36 20.03 -3.88 -24.55
C GLY A 36 20.58 -4.04 -23.13
N GLY A 37 19.84 -4.71 -22.24
CA GLY A 37 20.29 -4.96 -20.87
C GLY A 37 21.53 -5.88 -20.78
N LYS A 38 21.86 -6.62 -21.85
CA LYS A 38 23.02 -7.52 -21.91
C LYS A 38 24.17 -6.97 -22.75
N LEU A 39 23.87 -6.11 -23.72
CA LEU A 39 24.82 -5.66 -24.73
C LEU A 39 25.23 -4.19 -24.58
N THR A 40 24.57 -3.43 -23.69
CA THR A 40 24.90 -2.03 -23.46
C THR A 40 25.22 -1.79 -22.00
N SER A 41 26.12 -0.84 -21.72
CA SER A 41 26.40 -0.34 -20.38
C SER A 41 25.40 0.78 -19.94
N VAL A 42 24.40 1.03 -20.77
CA VAL A 42 23.38 2.07 -20.52
C VAL A 42 22.44 1.60 -19.42
N SER A 43 22.15 2.46 -18.45
CA SER A 43 21.19 2.18 -17.39
C SER A 43 19.79 1.85 -17.96
N GLU A 44 18.96 1.15 -17.20
CA GLU A 44 17.62 0.78 -17.66
C GLU A 44 16.79 2.02 -18.02
N ASP A 45 16.81 3.04 -17.17
CA ASP A 45 16.05 4.27 -17.40
C ASP A 45 16.51 5.00 -18.67
N SER A 46 17.84 5.22 -18.83
CA SER A 46 18.39 5.85 -20.03
C SER A 46 18.10 5.05 -21.30
N ARG A 47 18.01 3.72 -21.19
CA ARG A 47 17.67 2.85 -22.31
C ARG A 47 16.21 3.06 -22.74
N TYR A 48 15.27 3.15 -21.79
CA TYR A 48 13.88 3.46 -22.09
C TYR A 48 13.70 4.88 -22.63
N ASP A 49 14.50 5.85 -22.19
CA ASP A 49 14.48 7.21 -22.75
C ASP A 49 14.90 7.22 -24.22
N LEU A 50 15.99 6.52 -24.56
CA LEU A 50 16.42 6.36 -25.96
C LEU A 50 15.34 5.66 -26.79
N MET A 51 14.74 4.61 -26.26
CA MET A 51 13.65 3.89 -26.96
C MET A 51 12.49 4.83 -27.24
N ALA A 52 12.02 5.62 -26.26
CA ALA A 52 10.92 6.56 -26.44
C ALA A 52 11.21 7.58 -27.53
N GLN A 53 12.42 8.17 -27.51
CA GLN A 53 12.85 9.13 -28.51
C GLN A 53 12.80 8.55 -29.93
N HIS A 54 13.38 7.37 -30.14
CA HIS A 54 13.42 6.75 -31.47
C HIS A 54 12.06 6.19 -31.92
N LEU A 55 11.22 5.74 -31.01
CA LEU A 55 9.83 5.34 -31.33
C LEU A 55 8.97 6.52 -31.75
N LYS A 56 9.08 7.67 -31.08
CA LYS A 56 8.42 8.92 -31.52
C LYS A 56 8.92 9.32 -32.93
N LYS A 57 10.21 9.19 -33.18
CA LYS A 57 10.76 9.43 -34.53
C LYS A 57 10.23 8.43 -35.57
N THR A 58 10.07 7.17 -35.21
CA THR A 58 9.44 6.15 -36.07
C THR A 58 8.02 6.55 -36.43
N ILE A 59 7.21 6.99 -35.45
CA ILE A 59 5.83 7.41 -35.65
C ILE A 59 5.75 8.67 -36.55
N GLU A 60 6.67 9.62 -36.36
CA GLU A 60 6.77 10.81 -37.20
C GLU A 60 7.06 10.44 -38.65
N LEU A 61 8.02 9.55 -38.92
CA LEU A 61 8.41 9.14 -40.27
C LEU A 61 7.43 8.19 -40.94
N ALA A 62 6.74 7.36 -40.16
CA ALA A 62 5.81 6.34 -40.65
C ALA A 62 4.60 6.20 -39.71
N PRO A 63 3.62 7.09 -39.75
CA PRO A 63 2.45 7.06 -38.84
C PRO A 63 1.59 5.79 -38.96
N SER A 64 1.68 5.07 -40.08
CA SER A 64 0.98 3.80 -40.28
C SER A 64 1.69 2.58 -39.73
N TYR A 65 2.91 2.74 -39.15
CA TYR A 65 3.66 1.61 -38.62
C TYR A 65 3.24 1.31 -37.17
N LEU A 66 2.20 0.53 -37.03
CA LEU A 66 1.46 0.31 -35.77
C LEU A 66 2.30 -0.33 -34.64
N ASN A 67 3.33 -1.12 -34.97
CA ASN A 67 4.19 -1.74 -33.96
C ASN A 67 4.99 -0.72 -33.13
N ALA A 68 5.24 0.48 -33.68
CA ALA A 68 5.89 1.55 -32.94
C ALA A 68 5.01 2.09 -31.80
N TYR A 69 3.71 2.13 -32.00
CA TYR A 69 2.75 2.58 -30.97
C TYR A 69 2.64 1.59 -29.83
N ASP A 70 2.60 0.27 -30.12
CA ASP A 70 2.59 -0.76 -29.07
C ASP A 70 3.85 -0.69 -28.22
N LEU A 71 5.03 -0.64 -28.88
CA LEU A 71 6.29 -0.59 -28.15
C LEU A 71 6.47 0.73 -27.38
N LEU A 72 5.97 1.87 -27.92
CA LEU A 72 5.98 3.15 -27.21
C LEU A 72 5.08 3.11 -25.98
N GLY A 73 3.89 2.51 -26.10
CA GLY A 73 2.99 2.28 -24.96
C GLY A 73 3.66 1.44 -23.87
N TYR A 74 4.36 0.36 -24.25
CA TYR A 74 5.15 -0.44 -23.31
C TYR A 74 6.23 0.40 -22.61
N VAL A 75 6.98 1.23 -23.35
CA VAL A 75 8.03 2.08 -22.79
C VAL A 75 7.46 3.10 -21.81
N ALA A 76 6.34 3.74 -22.14
CA ALA A 76 5.65 4.69 -21.25
C ALA A 76 5.23 4.03 -19.94
N LEU A 77 4.70 2.80 -19.98
CA LEU A 77 4.36 2.01 -18.80
C LEU A 77 5.58 1.68 -17.93
N ARG A 78 6.71 1.33 -18.55
CA ARG A 78 7.96 1.03 -17.82
C ARG A 78 8.55 2.26 -17.16
N ARG A 79 8.51 3.41 -17.82
CA ARG A 79 9.01 4.69 -17.29
C ARG A 79 8.04 5.35 -16.31
N GLN A 80 6.76 4.95 -16.28
CA GLN A 80 5.68 5.67 -15.60
C GLN A 80 5.62 7.16 -16.01
N GLN A 81 5.93 7.45 -17.25
CA GLN A 81 5.97 8.81 -17.79
C GLN A 81 5.21 8.87 -19.12
N GLU A 82 4.69 10.05 -19.43
CA GLU A 82 3.97 10.32 -20.68
C GLU A 82 2.80 9.35 -20.95
N LEU A 83 2.21 8.82 -19.88
CA LEU A 83 1.17 7.78 -19.96
C LEU A 83 -0.07 8.23 -20.73
N VAL A 84 -0.47 9.50 -20.56
CA VAL A 84 -1.66 10.07 -21.25
C VAL A 84 -1.35 10.22 -22.75
N GLU A 85 -0.19 10.76 -23.11
CA GLU A 85 0.25 10.90 -24.50
C GLU A 85 0.33 9.54 -25.20
N ALA A 86 0.95 8.56 -24.54
CA ALA A 86 1.06 7.19 -25.06
C ALA A 86 -0.33 6.55 -25.24
N GLN A 87 -1.25 6.76 -24.28
CA GLN A 87 -2.62 6.28 -24.39
C GLN A 87 -3.33 6.86 -25.62
N ASP A 88 -3.21 8.15 -25.86
CA ASP A 88 -3.85 8.82 -27.02
C ASP A 88 -3.26 8.33 -28.34
N LEU A 89 -1.95 8.14 -28.40
CA LEU A 89 -1.27 7.58 -29.57
C LEU A 89 -1.72 6.14 -29.85
N VAL A 90 -1.75 5.26 -28.85
CA VAL A 90 -2.22 3.87 -29.01
C VAL A 90 -3.70 3.84 -29.38
N LYS A 91 -4.53 4.71 -28.80
CA LYS A 91 -5.95 4.85 -29.17
C LYS A 91 -6.14 5.25 -30.63
N LYS A 92 -5.34 6.19 -31.12
CA LYS A 92 -5.30 6.58 -32.55
C LYS A 92 -4.92 5.40 -33.44
N ALA A 93 -3.86 4.68 -33.08
CA ALA A 93 -3.40 3.50 -33.82
C ALA A 93 -4.48 2.40 -33.84
N LEU A 94 -5.15 2.14 -32.73
CA LEU A 94 -6.24 1.17 -32.64
C LEU A 94 -7.45 1.57 -33.48
N ALA A 95 -7.76 2.86 -33.60
CA ALA A 95 -8.84 3.35 -34.45
C ALA A 95 -8.59 3.06 -35.95
N SER A 96 -7.32 3.07 -36.41
CA SER A 96 -6.95 2.71 -37.78
C SER A 96 -6.88 1.19 -38.01
N ALA A 97 -6.74 0.39 -36.96
CA ALA A 97 -6.66 -1.06 -37.02
C ALA A 97 -7.41 -1.74 -35.86
N PRO A 98 -8.74 -1.71 -35.87
CA PRO A 98 -9.55 -2.18 -34.73
C PRO A 98 -9.39 -3.67 -34.38
N ALA A 99 -8.89 -4.47 -35.33
CA ALA A 99 -8.65 -5.90 -35.17
C ALA A 99 -7.35 -6.23 -34.39
N ARG A 100 -6.46 -5.25 -34.12
CA ARG A 100 -5.19 -5.44 -33.42
C ARG A 100 -5.42 -5.65 -31.93
N SER A 101 -5.42 -6.90 -31.52
CA SER A 101 -5.62 -7.31 -30.11
C SER A 101 -4.50 -6.86 -29.19
N ASP A 102 -3.27 -6.83 -29.69
CA ASP A 102 -2.09 -6.33 -28.96
C ASP A 102 -2.20 -4.82 -28.64
N LEU A 103 -2.61 -3.99 -29.59
CA LEU A 103 -2.86 -2.56 -29.33
C LEU A 103 -4.02 -2.35 -28.35
N ARG A 104 -5.06 -3.18 -28.43
CA ARG A 104 -6.18 -3.12 -27.50
C ARG A 104 -5.74 -3.50 -26.08
N LEU A 105 -4.91 -4.52 -25.94
CA LEU A 105 -4.32 -4.92 -24.67
C LEU A 105 -3.47 -3.78 -24.10
N ARG A 106 -2.59 -3.20 -24.94
CA ARG A 106 -1.74 -2.06 -24.54
C ARG A 106 -2.54 -0.85 -24.10
N LEU A 107 -3.63 -0.56 -24.80
CA LEU A 107 -4.52 0.53 -24.41
C LEU A 107 -5.17 0.27 -23.06
N GLY A 108 -5.59 -0.96 -22.76
CA GLY A 108 -6.11 -1.36 -21.46
C GLY A 108 -5.10 -1.16 -20.35
N GLU A 109 -3.84 -1.57 -20.55
CA GLU A 109 -2.75 -1.37 -19.58
C GLU A 109 -2.48 0.13 -19.31
N LEU A 110 -2.44 0.95 -20.36
CA LEU A 110 -2.27 2.41 -20.23
C LEU A 110 -3.43 3.06 -19.49
N MET A 111 -4.67 2.64 -19.76
CA MET A 111 -5.84 3.11 -19.03
C MET A 111 -5.79 2.73 -17.53
N MET A 112 -5.33 1.53 -17.21
CA MET A 112 -5.11 1.13 -15.82
C MET A 112 -4.05 2.02 -15.13
N ALA A 113 -2.92 2.26 -15.78
CA ALA A 113 -1.87 3.13 -15.27
C ALA A 113 -2.36 4.58 -15.06
N ASN A 114 -3.28 5.05 -15.91
CA ASN A 114 -3.97 6.34 -15.80
C ASN A 114 -5.19 6.31 -14.84
N LYS A 115 -5.37 5.24 -14.05
CA LYS A 115 -6.46 5.06 -13.07
C LYS A 115 -7.87 5.06 -13.68
N GLN A 116 -7.98 4.74 -14.97
CA GLN A 116 -9.24 4.68 -15.71
C GLN A 116 -9.78 3.23 -15.71
N HIS A 117 -9.95 2.63 -14.53
CA HIS A 117 -10.21 1.19 -14.35
C HIS A 117 -11.47 0.71 -15.09
N THR A 118 -12.57 1.45 -15.01
CA THR A 118 -13.83 1.10 -15.69
C THR A 118 -13.68 1.11 -17.23
N ALA A 119 -12.95 2.10 -17.76
CA ALA A 119 -12.68 2.16 -19.20
C ALA A 119 -11.73 1.05 -19.64
N ALA A 120 -10.71 0.75 -18.85
CA ALA A 120 -9.80 -0.37 -19.07
C ALA A 120 -10.55 -1.71 -19.09
N GLN A 121 -11.47 -1.93 -18.14
CA GLN A 121 -12.31 -3.14 -18.09
C GLN A 121 -13.14 -3.30 -19.38
N ALA A 122 -13.76 -2.22 -19.86
CA ALA A 122 -14.55 -2.26 -21.09
C ALA A 122 -13.71 -2.62 -22.34
N ILE A 123 -12.47 -2.11 -22.42
CA ILE A 123 -11.54 -2.40 -23.54
C ILE A 123 -10.97 -3.82 -23.45
N LEU A 124 -10.67 -4.32 -22.25
CA LEU A 124 -10.05 -5.62 -22.04
C LEU A 124 -11.04 -6.79 -22.11
N LYS A 125 -12.30 -6.57 -21.71
CA LYS A 125 -13.32 -7.63 -21.63
C LYS A 125 -13.47 -8.47 -22.91
N PRO A 126 -13.48 -7.90 -24.14
CA PRO A 126 -13.53 -8.69 -25.37
C PRO A 126 -12.31 -9.59 -25.57
N LEU A 127 -11.15 -9.22 -25.00
CA LEU A 127 -9.91 -10.00 -25.12
C LEU A 127 -9.88 -11.23 -24.22
N SER A 128 -10.71 -11.30 -23.19
CA SER A 128 -10.79 -12.45 -22.26
C SER A 128 -11.24 -13.76 -22.95
N THR A 129 -11.75 -13.68 -24.17
CA THR A 129 -12.18 -14.80 -25.02
C THR A 129 -11.40 -14.87 -26.34
N ALA A 130 -10.30 -14.12 -26.47
CA ALA A 130 -9.47 -14.13 -27.67
C ALA A 130 -8.92 -15.52 -27.97
N GLN A 131 -8.74 -15.84 -29.25
CA GLN A 131 -8.16 -17.13 -29.68
C GLN A 131 -6.68 -17.24 -29.28
N GLU A 132 -5.96 -16.13 -29.36
CA GLU A 132 -4.56 -16.07 -28.96
C GLU A 132 -4.43 -16.19 -27.44
N THR A 133 -3.80 -17.28 -26.99
CA THR A 133 -3.70 -17.62 -25.57
C THR A 133 -2.97 -16.57 -24.75
N THR A 134 -1.88 -16.02 -25.28
CA THR A 134 -1.08 -14.98 -24.59
C THR A 134 -1.90 -13.71 -24.34
N ILE A 135 -2.64 -13.25 -25.33
CA ILE A 135 -3.53 -12.07 -25.22
C ILE A 135 -4.67 -12.35 -24.24
N ARG A 136 -5.31 -13.51 -24.38
CA ARG A 136 -6.43 -13.92 -23.52
C ARG A 136 -6.04 -13.99 -22.06
N ASP A 137 -4.96 -14.68 -21.76
CA ASP A 137 -4.54 -14.92 -20.38
C ASP A 137 -4.04 -13.64 -19.74
N HIS A 138 -3.35 -12.78 -20.49
CA HIS A 138 -2.94 -11.46 -20.01
C HIS A 138 -4.15 -10.55 -19.75
N ALA A 139 -5.12 -10.52 -20.67
CA ALA A 139 -6.34 -9.74 -20.48
C ALA A 139 -7.13 -10.19 -19.23
N ARG A 140 -7.23 -11.51 -18.96
CA ARG A 140 -7.88 -12.04 -17.77
C ARG A 140 -7.15 -11.61 -16.49
N MET A 141 -5.83 -11.71 -16.46
CA MET A 141 -5.02 -11.26 -15.33
C MET A 141 -5.24 -9.76 -15.03
N LEU A 142 -5.30 -8.94 -16.06
CA LEU A 142 -5.56 -7.50 -15.91
C LEU A 142 -6.99 -7.24 -15.40
N LEU A 143 -7.99 -7.95 -15.93
CA LEU A 143 -9.38 -7.85 -15.47
C LEU A 143 -9.52 -8.23 -13.99
N ASP A 144 -8.93 -9.35 -13.57
CA ASP A 144 -8.90 -9.76 -12.15
C ASP A 144 -8.23 -8.71 -11.25
N SER A 145 -7.21 -8.01 -11.77
CA SER A 145 -6.55 -6.93 -11.05
C SER A 145 -7.45 -5.69 -10.92
N ILE A 146 -8.19 -5.36 -11.98
CA ILE A 146 -9.16 -4.26 -11.97
C ILE A 146 -10.30 -4.55 -11.00
N ASP A 147 -10.87 -5.75 -11.05
CA ASP A 147 -11.98 -6.14 -10.18
C ASP A 147 -11.57 -6.03 -8.70
N ARG A 148 -10.40 -6.56 -8.34
CA ARG A 148 -9.85 -6.41 -6.98
C ARG A 148 -9.63 -4.94 -6.58
N TYR A 149 -9.20 -4.10 -7.51
CA TYR A 149 -9.03 -2.67 -7.22
C TYR A 149 -10.37 -1.99 -6.95
N ILE A 150 -11.37 -2.27 -7.77
CA ILE A 150 -12.73 -1.72 -7.63
C ILE A 150 -13.36 -2.17 -6.31
N ASP A 151 -13.26 -3.46 -5.99
CA ASP A 151 -13.80 -4.03 -4.74
C ASP A 151 -13.14 -3.38 -3.50
N ASN A 152 -11.81 -3.20 -3.53
CA ASN A 152 -11.09 -2.52 -2.46
C ASN A 152 -11.49 -1.03 -2.32
N GLU A 153 -11.68 -0.33 -3.44
CA GLU A 153 -12.13 1.06 -3.42
C GLU A 153 -13.54 1.19 -2.85
N GLN A 154 -14.45 0.27 -3.20
CA GLN A 154 -15.80 0.23 -2.66
C GLN A 154 -15.79 -0.07 -1.16
N ALA A 155 -15.02 -1.08 -0.74
CA ALA A 155 -14.88 -1.42 0.68
C ALA A 155 -14.30 -0.25 1.51
N LEU A 156 -13.37 0.51 0.95
CA LEU A 156 -12.83 1.71 1.60
C LEU A 156 -13.89 2.80 1.75
N LYS A 157 -14.66 3.07 0.69
CA LYS A 157 -15.78 4.04 0.73
C LYS A 157 -16.85 3.67 1.75
N GLU A 158 -17.20 2.38 1.82
CA GLU A 158 -18.16 1.87 2.81
C GLU A 158 -17.63 2.00 4.24
N TYR A 159 -16.33 1.75 4.43
CA TYR A 159 -15.68 1.93 5.73
C TYR A 159 -15.68 3.40 6.16
N GLU A 160 -15.31 4.32 5.26
CA GLU A 160 -15.33 5.76 5.52
C GLU A 160 -16.75 6.27 5.83
N ALA A 161 -17.76 5.77 5.12
CA ALA A 161 -19.15 6.12 5.38
C ALA A 161 -19.60 5.66 6.78
N ARG A 162 -19.27 4.43 7.17
CA ARG A 162 -19.56 3.90 8.52
C ARG A 162 -18.82 4.67 9.61
N LEU A 163 -17.59 5.09 9.36
CA LEU A 163 -16.82 5.88 10.30
C LEU A 163 -17.49 7.24 10.55
N LYS A 164 -17.91 7.93 9.49
CA LYS A 164 -18.65 9.20 9.59
C LYS A 164 -19.96 9.06 10.36
N GLU A 165 -20.70 7.98 10.10
CA GLU A 165 -21.96 7.70 10.83
C GLU A 165 -21.68 7.46 12.33
N TYR A 166 -20.64 6.70 12.64
CA TYR A 166 -20.22 6.46 14.03
C TYR A 166 -19.81 7.75 14.74
N GLU A 167 -19.02 8.61 14.08
CA GLU A 167 -18.61 9.91 14.62
C GLU A 167 -19.81 10.83 14.89
N ALA A 168 -20.74 10.91 13.93
CA ALA A 168 -21.96 11.70 14.07
C ALA A 168 -22.83 11.21 15.24
N ARG A 169 -22.98 9.88 15.37
CA ARG A 169 -23.73 9.27 16.47
C ARG A 169 -23.08 9.53 17.83
N ARG A 170 -21.75 9.44 17.88
CA ARG A 170 -20.96 9.74 19.08
C ARG A 170 -21.14 11.20 19.52
N GLU A 171 -21.08 12.15 18.57
CA GLU A 171 -21.31 13.55 18.85
C GLU A 171 -22.72 13.82 19.36
N GLU A 172 -23.73 13.14 18.79
CA GLU A 172 -25.11 13.27 19.23
C GLU A 172 -25.30 12.75 20.66
N LEU A 173 -24.73 11.58 20.99
CA LEU A 173 -24.75 11.04 22.35
C LEU A 173 -24.06 11.97 23.34
N THR A 174 -22.92 12.57 22.96
CA THR A 174 -22.23 13.55 23.80
C THR A 174 -23.12 14.77 24.07
N ARG A 175 -23.78 15.33 23.03
CA ARG A 175 -24.71 16.45 23.19
C ARG A 175 -25.96 16.11 24.04
N GLN A 176 -26.44 14.86 23.93
CA GLN A 176 -27.53 14.36 24.77
C GLN A 176 -27.10 14.28 26.24
N ALA A 177 -25.92 13.70 26.50
CA ALA A 177 -25.38 13.62 27.86
C ALA A 177 -25.11 15.02 28.47
N GLU A 178 -24.63 15.99 27.68
CA GLU A 178 -24.44 17.37 28.13
C GLU A 178 -25.77 18.06 28.45
N ARG A 179 -26.84 17.83 27.69
CA ARG A 179 -28.19 18.36 27.97
C ARG A 179 -28.77 17.73 29.24
N GLU A 180 -28.69 16.41 29.40
CA GLU A 180 -29.14 15.70 30.59
C GLU A 180 -28.39 16.18 31.85
N ALA A 181 -27.07 16.41 31.73
CA ALA A 181 -26.28 16.98 32.82
C ALA A 181 -26.66 18.41 33.16
N ALA A 182 -27.01 19.24 32.17
CA ALA A 182 -27.47 20.61 32.37
C ALA A 182 -28.84 20.63 33.04
N ASP A 183 -29.78 19.77 32.64
CA ASP A 183 -31.10 19.65 33.23
C ASP A 183 -31.07 19.17 34.70
N LEU A 184 -30.04 18.40 35.07
CA LEU A 184 -29.83 17.97 36.47
C LEU A 184 -29.31 19.10 37.40
N VAL A 185 -28.77 20.18 36.83
CA VAL A 185 -28.21 21.30 37.62
C VAL A 185 -29.27 22.31 38.02
N ASP A 186 -30.46 22.31 37.41
CA ASP A 186 -31.49 23.31 37.63
C ASP A 186 -32.54 22.95 38.70
N ASP A 187 -32.49 21.78 39.33
CA ASP A 187 -33.44 21.34 40.36
C ASP A 187 -32.78 21.03 41.70
N LYS A 188 -32.85 22.02 42.62
CA LYS A 188 -32.62 22.08 44.05
C LYS A 188 -31.27 22.65 44.53
N PRO A 189 -31.34 23.64 45.46
CA PRO A 189 -30.17 23.92 46.28
C PRO A 189 -29.96 22.74 47.25
N LEU A 190 -28.89 21.97 47.05
CA LEU A 190 -28.43 20.96 48.00
C LEU A 190 -27.93 21.69 49.27
N ASN A 191 -28.81 21.73 50.28
CA ASN A 191 -28.43 22.05 51.63
C ASN A 191 -28.04 20.76 52.37
N ASP A 192 -27.06 20.01 51.86
CA ASP A 192 -26.37 18.99 52.61
C ASP A 192 -24.93 18.92 52.11
N ALA A 193 -24.03 19.35 52.97
CA ALA A 193 -22.59 19.25 52.73
C ALA A 193 -22.23 17.79 52.42
N PRO A 194 -21.47 17.52 51.34
CA PRO A 194 -21.06 16.17 51.05
C PRO A 194 -20.21 15.61 52.19
N PRO A 195 -20.32 14.33 52.54
CA PRO A 195 -19.49 13.71 53.55
C PRO A 195 -18.02 13.88 53.18
N VAL A 196 -17.28 14.59 54.01
CA VAL A 196 -15.84 14.76 53.87
C VAL A 196 -15.20 13.39 54.01
N LEU A 197 -14.73 12.83 52.91
CA LEU A 197 -13.85 11.69 52.94
C LEU A 197 -12.54 12.09 53.63
N THR A 198 -12.47 11.87 54.90
CA THR A 198 -11.24 12.04 55.69
C THR A 198 -10.20 11.04 55.20
N ARG A 199 -9.25 11.56 54.42
CA ARG A 199 -8.03 10.83 54.10
C ARG A 199 -7.27 10.62 55.37
N SER A 200 -7.22 9.38 55.87
CA SER A 200 -6.44 8.99 57.02
C SER A 200 -4.96 9.18 56.70
N THR A 201 -4.41 10.30 57.12
CA THR A 201 -2.96 10.52 57.14
C THR A 201 -2.44 10.11 58.53
N THR A 202 -1.95 8.89 58.64
CA THR A 202 -1.06 8.54 59.71
C THR A 202 0.34 9.11 59.42
N PRO A 203 0.90 9.97 60.27
CA PRO A 203 2.26 10.45 60.06
C PRO A 203 3.25 9.34 60.49
N VAL A 204 3.99 8.79 59.54
CA VAL A 204 5.17 8.00 59.81
C VAL A 204 6.37 8.95 59.83
N ALA A 205 7.07 8.94 60.96
CA ALA A 205 8.22 9.75 61.27
C ALA A 205 9.36 9.59 60.27
N ASP A 206 9.93 10.72 59.95
CA ASP A 206 11.19 10.97 59.27
C ASP A 206 12.37 10.14 59.80
N LYS A 207 13.00 9.36 58.94
CA LYS A 207 14.44 9.03 59.01
C LYS A 207 14.96 8.93 57.59
N GLY A 208 15.83 9.89 57.28
CA GLY A 208 16.47 10.02 55.99
C GLY A 208 17.14 8.76 55.47
N ASN A 209 16.87 8.47 54.23
CA ASN A 209 17.76 7.74 53.34
C ASN A 209 17.37 8.07 51.89
N THR A 210 18.37 8.42 51.12
CA THR A 210 18.31 8.63 49.69
C THR A 210 17.63 7.46 49.01
N VAL A 211 16.39 7.66 48.52
CA VAL A 211 15.66 6.66 47.74
C VAL A 211 15.98 6.88 46.27
N GLU A 212 16.81 6.01 45.74
CA GLU A 212 16.77 5.70 44.29
C GLU A 212 15.32 5.47 43.88
N THR A 213 14.87 6.17 42.84
CA THR A 213 13.56 5.99 42.25
C THR A 213 13.43 4.55 41.72
N ALA A 214 12.87 3.68 42.56
CA ALA A 214 12.50 2.33 42.15
C ALA A 214 11.45 2.43 41.04
N LYS A 215 11.80 1.98 39.86
CA LYS A 215 10.84 1.73 38.74
C LYS A 215 9.72 0.84 39.30
N PRO A 216 8.45 1.13 39.00
CA PRO A 216 7.35 0.26 39.40
C PRO A 216 7.62 -1.15 38.89
N THR A 217 7.66 -2.12 39.77
CA THR A 217 7.81 -3.55 39.41
C THR A 217 6.54 -4.00 38.74
N ILE A 218 6.58 -4.01 37.39
CA ILE A 218 5.46 -4.48 36.56
C ILE A 218 5.45 -6.00 36.66
N ASN A 219 4.42 -6.55 37.29
CA ASN A 219 4.23 -8.01 37.37
C ASN A 219 3.83 -8.53 35.99
N ARG A 220 4.81 -8.97 35.18
CA ARG A 220 4.60 -9.52 33.85
C ARG A 220 4.33 -11.02 33.92
N PRO A 221 3.42 -11.54 33.07
CA PRO A 221 3.24 -12.98 32.93
C PRO A 221 4.55 -13.63 32.48
N PRO A 222 4.86 -14.86 32.91
CA PRO A 222 6.08 -15.56 32.50
C PRO A 222 6.00 -15.89 30.99
N GLY A 223 7.08 -15.57 30.26
CA GLY A 223 7.18 -15.86 28.82
C GLY A 223 8.31 -15.08 28.15
N PRO A 224 8.70 -15.49 26.94
CA PRO A 224 9.60 -14.70 26.12
C PRO A 224 8.97 -13.36 25.76
N THR A 225 9.81 -12.36 25.57
CA THR A 225 9.39 -11.00 25.19
C THR A 225 10.00 -10.58 23.88
N VAL A 226 9.28 -9.75 23.13
CA VAL A 226 9.80 -9.07 21.94
C VAL A 226 9.45 -7.59 22.02
N GLU A 227 10.47 -6.73 21.81
CA GLU A 227 10.31 -5.29 21.73
C GLU A 227 10.39 -4.86 20.26
N GLY A 228 9.51 -3.94 19.85
CA GLY A 228 9.50 -3.44 18.47
C GLY A 228 8.49 -2.33 18.24
N LEU A 229 8.39 -1.93 16.98
CA LEU A 229 7.41 -0.95 16.53
C LEU A 229 6.21 -1.69 15.90
N LEU A 230 5.05 -1.64 16.56
CA LEU A 230 3.81 -2.15 16.01
C LEU A 230 3.35 -1.20 14.89
N TYR A 231 3.26 -1.70 13.66
CA TYR A 231 2.86 -0.91 12.50
C TYR A 231 1.54 -1.36 11.86
N SER A 232 1.08 -2.57 12.16
CA SER A 232 -0.19 -3.09 11.63
C SER A 232 -0.75 -4.18 12.52
N SER A 233 -2.09 -4.29 12.54
CA SER A 233 -2.83 -5.38 13.15
C SER A 233 -3.92 -5.87 12.19
N ASP A 234 -4.18 -7.19 12.15
CA ASP A 234 -5.24 -7.80 11.35
C ASP A 234 -6.15 -8.62 12.26
N CYS A 235 -7.46 -8.34 12.21
CA CYS A 235 -8.46 -8.96 13.08
C CYS A 235 -9.46 -9.85 12.34
N ARG A 236 -9.22 -10.22 11.09
CA ARG A 236 -10.18 -10.99 10.28
C ARG A 236 -10.33 -12.45 10.75
N ASN A 237 -9.23 -13.05 11.20
CA ASN A 237 -9.19 -14.43 11.69
C ASN A 237 -8.44 -14.48 13.03
N GLY A 238 -9.04 -13.94 14.10
CA GLY A 238 -8.31 -13.69 15.34
C GLY A 238 -7.56 -12.36 15.29
N LEU A 239 -6.46 -12.23 16.03
CA LEU A 239 -5.61 -11.03 16.02
C LEU A 239 -4.20 -11.37 15.58
N THR A 240 -3.74 -10.77 14.50
CA THR A 240 -2.33 -10.80 14.06
C THR A 240 -1.69 -9.44 14.30
N LEU A 241 -0.61 -9.40 15.05
CA LEU A 241 0.20 -8.21 15.31
C LEU A 241 1.46 -8.26 14.45
N ARG A 242 1.75 -7.17 13.72
CA ARG A 242 2.96 -7.04 12.89
C ARG A 242 3.88 -5.99 13.48
N LEU A 243 5.05 -6.44 13.91
CA LEU A 243 6.06 -5.61 14.54
C LEU A 243 7.31 -5.52 13.68
N ARG A 244 7.94 -4.35 13.68
CA ARG A 244 9.30 -4.16 13.18
C ARG A 244 10.28 -4.27 14.34
N VAL A 245 11.19 -5.24 14.27
CA VAL A 245 12.22 -5.52 15.30
C VAL A 245 13.59 -5.39 14.62
N GLY A 246 14.31 -4.32 14.95
CA GLY A 246 15.55 -4.01 14.23
C GLY A 246 15.31 -3.85 12.72
N ASN A 247 16.00 -4.64 11.90
CA ASN A 247 15.86 -4.64 10.44
C ASN A 247 14.87 -5.70 9.92
N GLY A 248 14.19 -6.45 10.80
CA GLY A 248 13.27 -7.53 10.44
C GLY A 248 11.82 -7.22 10.83
N ASN A 249 10.90 -7.98 10.22
CA ASN A 249 9.49 -7.98 10.59
C ASN A 249 9.16 -9.27 11.33
N VAL A 250 8.31 -9.17 12.35
CA VAL A 250 7.86 -10.27 13.18
C VAL A 250 6.35 -10.25 13.24
N GLU A 251 5.71 -11.41 13.13
CA GLU A 251 4.26 -11.57 13.27
C GLU A 251 3.93 -12.45 14.49
N LEU A 252 2.96 -12.01 15.27
CA LEU A 252 2.38 -12.76 16.38
C LEU A 252 0.88 -12.93 16.13
N HIS A 253 0.32 -14.11 16.40
CA HIS A 253 -1.08 -14.40 16.10
C HIS A 253 -1.78 -15.09 17.27
N SER A 254 -3.04 -14.71 17.49
CA SER A 254 -3.95 -15.36 18.45
C SER A 254 -5.32 -15.54 17.80
N ASP A 255 -5.85 -16.76 17.83
CA ASP A 255 -7.22 -17.07 17.41
C ASP A 255 -8.26 -16.48 18.37
N ASP A 256 -7.87 -16.20 19.62
CA ASP A 256 -8.74 -15.64 20.66
C ASP A 256 -8.15 -14.35 21.24
N PRO A 257 -8.50 -13.19 20.66
CA PRO A 257 -8.02 -11.88 21.11
C PRO A 257 -8.43 -11.51 22.55
N SER A 258 -9.49 -12.11 23.08
CA SER A 258 -9.98 -11.83 24.45
C SER A 258 -9.02 -12.28 25.54
N LYS A 259 -8.07 -13.16 25.20
CA LYS A 259 -7.04 -13.65 26.11
C LYS A 259 -5.76 -12.82 26.10
N ILE A 260 -5.73 -11.74 25.34
CA ILE A 260 -4.58 -10.85 25.26
C ILE A 260 -4.82 -9.65 26.17
N GLU A 261 -3.90 -9.41 27.08
CA GLU A 261 -3.93 -8.24 27.94
C GLU A 261 -3.23 -7.06 27.24
N PHE A 262 -3.94 -5.94 27.10
CA PHE A 262 -3.41 -4.70 26.54
C PHE A 262 -3.21 -3.68 27.65
N ILE A 263 -1.98 -3.16 27.79
CA ILE A 263 -1.62 -2.16 28.80
C ILE A 263 -0.97 -0.97 28.13
N SER A 264 -1.45 0.22 28.42
CA SER A 264 -0.84 1.45 27.94
C SER A 264 -0.09 2.15 29.08
N PHE A 265 1.18 2.44 28.85
CA PHE A 265 2.00 3.31 29.71
C PHE A 265 2.16 4.70 29.07
N THR A 266 1.43 4.98 28.00
CA THR A 266 1.49 6.25 27.27
C THR A 266 0.10 6.85 27.16
N ASN A 267 0.01 8.18 27.07
CA ASN A 267 -1.25 8.89 26.81
C ASN A 267 -1.63 8.88 25.31
N ALA A 268 -0.81 8.22 24.47
CA ALA A 268 -0.98 8.22 23.01
C ALA A 268 -1.92 7.12 22.49
N VAL A 269 -2.33 6.19 23.37
CA VAL A 269 -3.24 5.09 23.01
C VAL A 269 -4.62 5.42 23.56
N SER A 270 -5.60 5.63 22.68
CA SER A 270 -7.01 5.73 23.08
C SER A 270 -7.52 4.36 23.56
N ASP A 271 -8.59 4.35 24.36
CA ASP A 271 -9.17 3.15 25.00
C ASP A 271 -9.61 2.02 24.04
N SER A 272 -9.43 2.19 22.73
CA SER A 272 -9.74 1.18 21.72
C SER A 272 -8.55 0.92 20.80
N PHE A 273 -8.07 -0.32 20.80
CA PHE A 273 -7.10 -0.81 19.82
C PHE A 273 -7.80 -1.06 18.47
N ALA A 274 -7.45 -0.28 17.45
CA ALA A 274 -8.04 -0.39 16.12
C ALA A 274 -7.27 -1.39 15.24
N CYS A 275 -8.01 -2.21 14.47
CA CYS A 275 -7.44 -3.11 13.48
C CYS A 275 -7.09 -2.36 12.19
N GLY A 276 -5.95 -2.70 11.58
CA GLY A 276 -5.48 -2.10 10.34
C GLY A 276 -4.03 -1.62 10.40
N ILE A 277 -3.66 -0.80 9.42
CA ILE A 277 -2.34 -0.16 9.39
C ILE A 277 -2.39 1.08 10.29
N LEU A 278 -1.47 1.14 11.24
CA LEU A 278 -1.38 2.27 12.17
C LEU A 278 -0.82 3.51 11.44
N LYS A 279 -1.45 4.67 11.66
CA LYS A 279 -0.97 5.95 11.10
C LYS A 279 0.45 6.30 11.54
N SER A 280 0.82 5.89 12.76
CA SER A 280 2.17 6.00 13.29
C SER A 280 2.53 4.69 13.97
N PRO A 281 3.68 4.07 13.67
CA PRO A 281 4.15 2.90 14.38
C PRO A 281 4.33 3.20 15.86
N MET A 282 3.84 2.32 16.73
CA MET A 282 3.87 2.49 18.18
C MET A 282 4.89 1.56 18.82
N PRO A 283 5.76 2.06 19.71
CA PRO A 283 6.68 1.21 20.44
C PRO A 283 5.91 0.32 21.43
N VAL A 284 6.13 -1.00 21.31
CA VAL A 284 5.48 -1.99 22.14
C VAL A 284 6.47 -3.03 22.65
N LEU A 285 6.18 -3.55 23.84
CA LEU A 285 6.76 -4.79 24.34
C LEU A 285 5.66 -5.85 24.38
N VAL A 286 5.87 -6.97 23.72
CA VAL A 286 4.91 -8.07 23.70
C VAL A 286 5.48 -9.27 24.44
N VAL A 287 4.76 -9.74 25.45
CA VAL A 287 4.98 -11.05 26.09
C VAL A 287 4.19 -12.08 25.30
N TYR A 288 4.85 -13.15 24.90
CA TYR A 288 4.22 -14.19 24.08
C TYR A 288 4.56 -15.60 24.57
N ARG A 289 3.80 -16.59 24.14
CA ARG A 289 4.11 -18.00 24.28
C ARG A 289 4.36 -18.63 22.91
N ARG A 290 5.18 -19.66 22.84
CA ARG A 290 5.39 -20.38 21.57
C ARG A 290 4.08 -20.98 21.09
N GLY A 291 3.76 -20.74 19.82
CA GLY A 291 2.65 -21.34 19.08
C GLY A 291 3.09 -22.58 18.31
N SER A 292 2.13 -23.32 17.78
CA SER A 292 2.38 -24.48 16.91
C SER A 292 2.57 -24.10 15.44
N ASP A 293 2.14 -22.89 15.02
CA ASP A 293 2.22 -22.41 13.65
C ASP A 293 3.56 -21.72 13.39
N PRO A 294 4.41 -22.27 12.52
CA PRO A 294 5.76 -21.74 12.26
C PRO A 294 5.76 -20.40 11.51
N ARG A 295 4.62 -19.96 10.96
CA ARG A 295 4.48 -18.64 10.30
C ARG A 295 4.56 -17.49 11.29
N TYR A 296 4.26 -17.73 12.56
CA TYR A 296 4.21 -16.71 13.61
C TYR A 296 5.30 -16.95 14.65
N LEU A 297 5.84 -15.87 15.20
CA LEU A 297 6.80 -15.96 16.32
C LEU A 297 6.19 -16.64 17.55
N GLY A 298 4.88 -16.46 17.74
CA GLY A 298 4.12 -17.06 18.82
C GLY A 298 2.75 -16.43 19.02
N ILE A 299 2.11 -16.79 20.13
CA ILE A 299 0.80 -16.32 20.53
C ILE A 299 0.99 -15.19 21.56
N PRO A 300 0.56 -13.96 21.28
CA PRO A 300 0.67 -12.86 22.22
C PRO A 300 -0.19 -13.10 23.47
N VAL A 301 0.35 -12.82 24.65
CA VAL A 301 -0.34 -12.93 25.94
C VAL A 301 -0.59 -11.55 26.53
N ARG A 302 0.38 -10.64 26.37
CA ARG A 302 0.28 -9.26 26.84
C ARG A 302 1.00 -8.32 25.91
N VAL A 303 0.39 -7.18 25.62
CA VAL A 303 0.94 -6.10 24.79
C VAL A 303 1.04 -4.84 25.65
N GLU A 304 2.23 -4.34 25.83
CA GLU A 304 2.52 -3.13 26.59
C GLU A 304 2.94 -2.02 25.62
N PHE A 305 2.14 -0.94 25.55
CA PHE A 305 2.50 0.26 24.78
C PHE A 305 3.41 1.12 25.64
N THR A 306 4.58 1.45 25.12
CA THR A 306 5.63 2.17 25.85
C THR A 306 5.92 3.51 25.17
N ASP A 307 6.45 4.48 25.93
CA ASP A 307 6.96 5.71 25.31
C ASP A 307 8.27 5.41 24.57
N LYS A 308 8.49 6.13 23.44
CA LYS A 308 9.80 6.08 22.76
C LYS A 308 10.91 6.42 23.75
N LYS A 309 11.86 5.50 23.89
CA LYS A 309 13.20 5.85 24.35
C LYS A 309 14.00 6.53 23.23
#